data_f4baf9815df6758887f5f53e98d90e99
#
_entry.id   f4baf9815df6758887f5f53e98d90e99
#
_cell.length_a   1.000
_cell.length_b   1.000
_cell.length_c   1.000
_cell.angle_alpha   90.00
_cell.angle_beta   90.00
_cell.angle_gamma   90.00
#
_symmetry.space_group_name_H-M   'P 1'
#
loop_
_entity.id
_entity.type
_entity.pdbx_description
1 polymer ?
#
loop_
_entity_poly.entity_id
_entity_poly.type
_entity_poly.pdbx_seq_one_letter_code
_entity_poly.pdbx_strand_id
1 'polypeptide(L)'
;MHYPNLPALIADSKRTLTKGPIALVMIEDDVEVDSTLSHLGTFDFGNIIAFCAPDRTLPQTSSEVLHRVDYDVTADNALPDIANALIKALPDMWFYYCYNAEYLYYPFCEHRNVREMLGFMQEERRDSIMSYIVDIYARDLTAHPNGVDHVTAHFDKSGYYALARKDAAGVELERQLDIS
;
A
#
# COMPACT_ATOMS: atom_id res chain seq x y z
N MET A 1 11.34 11.93 -8.42
CA MET A 1 12.79 12.06 -8.05
C MET A 1 13.35 10.66 -7.79
N HIS A 2 14.68 10.46 -7.90
CA HIS A 2 15.34 9.18 -7.62
C HIS A 2 16.35 9.34 -6.49
N TYR A 3 16.27 8.47 -5.50
CA TYR A 3 17.18 8.40 -4.34
C TYR A 3 17.94 7.07 -4.35
N PRO A 4 19.25 7.08 -4.18
CA PRO A 4 20.08 5.86 -4.24
C PRO A 4 19.93 4.97 -2.99
N ASN A 5 19.23 5.41 -1.96
CA ASN A 5 18.96 4.66 -0.73
C ASN A 5 17.99 5.41 0.19
N LEU A 6 17.50 4.72 1.22
CA LEU A 6 16.61 5.30 2.23
C LEU A 6 17.23 6.48 3.01
N PRO A 7 18.50 6.46 3.47
CA PRO A 7 19.09 7.62 4.12
C PRO A 7 19.09 8.89 3.26
N ALA A 8 19.30 8.79 1.94
CA ALA A 8 19.24 9.94 1.04
C ALA A 8 17.83 10.52 0.95
N LEU A 9 16.80 9.68 0.90
CA LEU A 9 15.41 10.12 0.99
C LEU A 9 15.13 10.83 2.32
N ILE A 10 15.53 10.23 3.43
CA ILE A 10 15.30 10.79 4.77
C ILE A 10 15.96 12.17 4.93
N ALA A 11 17.20 12.32 4.46
CA ALA A 11 17.91 13.61 4.52
C ALA A 11 17.19 14.73 3.76
N ASP A 12 16.48 14.39 2.68
CA ASP A 12 15.74 15.32 1.81
C ASP A 12 14.24 15.44 2.15
N SER A 13 13.72 14.56 2.99
CA SER A 13 12.28 14.35 3.22
C SER A 13 11.54 15.63 3.62
N LYS A 14 12.09 16.42 4.55
CA LYS A 14 11.47 17.66 5.02
C LYS A 14 11.33 18.73 3.93
N ARG A 15 12.12 18.64 2.89
CA ARG A 15 12.09 19.57 1.75
C ARG A 15 11.15 19.10 0.66
N THR A 16 11.13 17.80 0.38
CA THR A 16 10.45 17.21 -0.78
C THR A 16 9.11 16.57 -0.45
N LEU A 17 8.97 15.97 0.72
CA LEU A 17 7.76 15.28 1.15
C LEU A 17 6.86 16.17 2.02
N THR A 18 6.63 17.40 1.58
CA THR A 18 5.87 18.40 2.36
C THR A 18 4.36 18.23 2.28
N LYS A 19 3.88 17.43 1.33
CA LYS A 19 2.45 17.18 1.10
C LYS A 19 2.13 15.73 1.43
N GLY A 20 1.17 15.51 2.32
CA GLY A 20 0.62 14.19 2.65
C GLY A 20 -0.80 14.02 2.14
N PRO A 21 -1.37 12.84 2.31
CA PRO A 21 -0.72 11.60 2.79
C PRO A 21 0.31 11.06 1.82
N ILE A 22 1.18 10.16 2.31
CA ILE A 22 2.25 9.54 1.53
C ILE A 22 1.95 8.05 1.35
N ALA A 23 1.97 7.57 0.10
CA ALA A 23 1.92 6.15 -0.20
C ALA A 23 3.33 5.56 -0.32
N LEU A 24 3.60 4.47 0.38
CA LEU A 24 4.82 3.67 0.34
C LEU A 24 4.52 2.39 -0.44
N VAL A 25 5.17 2.18 -1.58
CA VAL A 25 4.96 1.02 -2.43
C VAL A 25 6.20 0.15 -2.44
N MET A 26 6.09 -1.07 -1.90
CA MET A 26 7.12 -2.09 -1.92
C MET A 26 7.02 -2.87 -3.23
N ILE A 27 8.00 -2.74 -4.12
CA ILE A 27 8.00 -3.40 -5.43
C ILE A 27 8.95 -4.60 -5.39
N GLU A 28 8.36 -5.78 -5.20
CA GLU A 28 9.08 -7.05 -5.08
C GLU A 28 9.39 -7.67 -6.44
N ASP A 29 8.47 -7.51 -7.41
CA ASP A 29 8.58 -8.05 -8.75
C ASP A 29 7.99 -7.09 -9.80
N ASP A 30 7.79 -7.54 -11.04
CA ASP A 30 7.27 -6.71 -12.13
C ASP A 30 5.75 -6.86 -12.32
N VAL A 31 5.08 -7.63 -11.43
CA VAL A 31 3.65 -7.88 -11.56
C VAL A 31 2.86 -6.63 -11.20
N GLU A 32 2.06 -6.13 -12.13
CA GLU A 32 1.10 -5.05 -11.92
C GLU A 32 1.67 -3.74 -11.33
N VAL A 33 2.96 -3.47 -11.53
CA VAL A 33 3.60 -2.24 -10.99
C VAL A 33 2.95 -0.99 -11.57
N ASP A 34 2.70 -0.96 -12.90
CA ASP A 34 2.10 0.20 -13.56
C ASP A 34 0.67 0.44 -13.10
N SER A 35 -0.14 -0.62 -13.04
CA SER A 35 -1.54 -0.55 -12.59
C SER A 35 -1.64 -0.14 -11.13
N THR A 36 -0.76 -0.64 -10.25
CA THR A 36 -0.70 -0.26 -8.83
C THR A 36 -0.38 1.22 -8.66
N LEU A 37 0.68 1.70 -9.33
CA LEU A 37 1.06 3.12 -9.27
C LEU A 37 0.00 4.03 -9.87
N SER A 38 -0.62 3.62 -10.97
CA SER A 38 -1.72 4.35 -11.63
C SER A 38 -2.94 4.43 -10.72
N HIS A 39 -3.30 3.32 -10.06
CA HIS A 39 -4.41 3.27 -9.11
C HIS A 39 -4.19 4.24 -7.93
N LEU A 40 -3.02 4.22 -7.31
CA LEU A 40 -2.69 5.16 -6.24
C LEU A 40 -2.73 6.62 -6.70
N GLY A 41 -2.36 6.88 -7.94
CA GLY A 41 -2.43 8.20 -8.55
C GLY A 41 -3.85 8.79 -8.61
N THR A 42 -4.90 7.95 -8.51
CA THR A 42 -6.31 8.41 -8.52
C THR A 42 -6.80 8.91 -7.16
N PHE A 43 -6.07 8.65 -6.05
CA PHE A 43 -6.54 8.90 -4.69
C PHE A 43 -6.03 10.20 -4.04
N ASP A 44 -5.34 11.05 -4.78
CA ASP A 44 -4.82 12.34 -4.28
C ASP A 44 -3.80 12.19 -3.13
N PHE A 45 -2.92 11.18 -3.21
CA PHE A 45 -1.73 11.14 -2.36
C PHE A 45 -0.83 12.34 -2.67
N GLY A 46 -0.29 12.97 -1.64
CA GLY A 46 0.64 14.09 -1.80
C GLY A 46 1.99 13.67 -2.36
N ASN A 47 2.40 12.44 -2.06
CA ASN A 47 3.59 11.79 -2.60
C ASN A 47 3.36 10.27 -2.68
N ILE A 48 3.96 9.64 -3.67
CA ILE A 48 4.04 8.18 -3.83
C ILE A 48 5.52 7.82 -3.86
N ILE A 49 5.96 6.92 -2.99
CA ILE A 49 7.35 6.51 -2.90
C ILE A 49 7.44 5.03 -3.25
N ALA A 50 8.06 4.71 -4.38
CA ALA A 50 8.30 3.36 -4.84
C ALA A 50 9.69 2.90 -4.37
N PHE A 51 9.72 1.86 -3.53
CA PHE A 51 10.94 1.19 -3.09
C PHE A 51 11.15 -0.05 -3.95
N CYS A 52 12.31 -0.17 -4.60
CA CYS A 52 12.62 -1.30 -5.46
C CYS A 52 14.12 -1.52 -5.57
N ALA A 53 14.51 -2.70 -6.02
CA ALA A 53 15.90 -3.01 -6.33
C ALA A 53 16.47 -2.07 -7.41
N PRO A 54 17.78 -1.73 -7.36
CA PRO A 54 18.39 -0.74 -8.27
C PRO A 54 18.29 -1.07 -9.76
N ASP A 55 18.27 -2.35 -10.09
CA ASP A 55 18.21 -2.88 -11.47
C ASP A 55 16.79 -2.91 -12.04
N ARG A 56 15.76 -2.66 -11.21
CA ARG A 56 14.36 -2.66 -11.63
C ARG A 56 14.00 -1.37 -12.35
N THR A 57 13.29 -1.49 -13.45
CA THR A 57 12.79 -0.33 -14.20
C THR A 57 11.35 -0.02 -13.79
N LEU A 58 11.10 1.20 -13.34
CA LEU A 58 9.74 1.67 -13.09
C LEU A 58 9.09 2.20 -14.39
N PRO A 59 7.77 2.05 -14.52
CA PRO A 59 7.02 2.68 -15.60
C PRO A 59 7.27 4.19 -15.62
N GLN A 60 7.34 4.76 -16.81
CA GLN A 60 7.42 6.22 -16.96
C GLN A 60 6.04 6.83 -16.69
N THR A 61 5.75 7.07 -15.43
CA THR A 61 4.59 7.89 -15.04
C THR A 61 5.01 9.36 -15.06
N SER A 62 4.22 10.20 -15.73
CA SER A 62 4.40 11.65 -15.77
C SER A 62 4.04 12.34 -14.44
N SER A 63 3.92 11.59 -13.35
CA SER A 63 3.50 12.12 -12.05
C SER A 63 4.68 12.77 -11.32
N GLU A 64 4.60 14.07 -11.08
CA GLU A 64 5.57 14.82 -10.27
C GLU A 64 5.63 14.36 -8.82
N VAL A 65 4.61 13.63 -8.36
CA VAL A 65 4.51 13.12 -6.98
C VAL A 65 5.16 11.76 -6.77
N LEU A 66 5.65 11.11 -7.86
CA LEU A 66 6.32 9.80 -7.76
C LEU A 66 7.81 9.98 -7.46
N HIS A 67 8.25 9.32 -6.41
CA HIS A 67 9.65 9.20 -6.01
C HIS A 67 10.07 7.73 -6.08
N ARG A 68 11.30 7.47 -6.52
CA ARG A 68 11.93 6.16 -6.50
C ARG A 68 13.01 6.14 -5.43
N VAL A 69 13.09 5.04 -4.70
CA VAL A 69 14.19 4.76 -3.75
C VAL A 69 14.75 3.37 -4.05
N ASP A 70 16.06 3.31 -4.27
CA ASP A 70 16.72 2.02 -4.41
C ASP A 70 16.82 1.35 -3.04
N TYR A 71 16.17 0.19 -2.91
CA TYR A 71 16.05 -0.56 -1.67
C TYR A 71 15.78 -2.04 -1.93
N ASP A 72 16.34 -2.91 -1.12
CA ASP A 72 16.01 -4.33 -1.13
C ASP A 72 14.75 -4.56 -0.26
N VAL A 73 13.60 -4.59 -0.92
CA VAL A 73 12.31 -4.76 -0.25
C VAL A 73 12.05 -6.20 0.22
N THR A 74 12.89 -7.16 -0.22
CA THR A 74 12.81 -8.57 0.18
C THR A 74 13.62 -8.88 1.44
N ALA A 75 14.42 -7.93 1.90
CA ALA A 75 15.21 -8.07 3.12
C ALA A 75 14.30 -8.20 4.36
N ASP A 76 14.79 -8.95 5.35
CA ASP A 76 14.13 -9.05 6.65
C ASP A 76 13.88 -7.64 7.24
N ASN A 77 12.67 -7.39 7.71
CA ASN A 77 12.23 -6.10 8.28
C ASN A 77 12.27 -4.90 7.33
N ALA A 78 12.32 -5.08 6.01
CA ALA A 78 12.36 -3.99 5.03
C ALA A 78 11.25 -2.96 5.27
N LEU A 79 9.99 -3.40 5.31
CA LEU A 79 8.84 -2.50 5.55
C LEU A 79 8.88 -1.82 6.92
N PRO A 80 9.08 -2.51 8.06
CA PRO A 80 9.23 -1.85 9.36
C PRO A 80 10.36 -0.82 9.40
N ASP A 81 11.50 -1.09 8.79
CA ASP A 81 12.65 -0.18 8.77
C ASP A 81 12.34 1.09 7.97
N ILE A 82 11.74 0.94 6.79
CA ILE A 82 11.29 2.08 5.96
C ILE A 82 10.25 2.91 6.71
N ALA A 83 9.18 2.26 7.21
CA ALA A 83 8.08 2.94 7.87
C ALA A 83 8.55 3.69 9.12
N ASN A 84 9.33 3.05 10.00
CA ASN A 84 9.84 3.67 11.22
C ASN A 84 10.79 4.84 10.92
N ALA A 85 11.64 4.73 9.88
CA ALA A 85 12.52 5.83 9.49
C ALA A 85 11.71 7.05 9.01
N LEU A 86 10.67 6.84 8.21
CA LEU A 86 9.80 7.91 7.69
C LEU A 86 8.91 8.52 8.78
N ILE A 87 8.29 7.73 9.64
CA ILE A 87 7.49 8.21 10.78
C ILE A 87 8.37 9.08 11.70
N LYS A 88 9.61 8.66 11.97
CA LYS A 88 10.55 9.45 12.78
C LYS A 88 10.95 10.77 12.11
N ALA A 89 11.10 10.77 10.79
CA ALA A 89 11.49 11.97 10.05
C ALA A 89 10.33 12.95 9.84
N LEU A 90 9.10 12.44 9.73
CA LEU A 90 7.87 13.17 9.40
C LEU A 90 6.72 12.74 10.35
N PRO A 91 6.78 13.06 11.66
CA PRO A 91 5.89 12.49 12.68
C PRO A 91 4.41 12.89 12.51
N ASP A 92 4.12 14.00 11.81
CA ASP A 92 2.76 14.50 11.61
C ASP A 92 2.16 14.08 10.26
N MET A 93 2.80 13.11 9.58
CA MET A 93 2.41 12.68 8.25
C MET A 93 1.65 11.34 8.30
N TRP A 94 0.55 11.25 7.56
CA TRP A 94 -0.12 9.99 7.32
C TRP A 94 0.61 9.20 6.25
N PHE A 95 0.84 7.91 6.53
CA PHE A 95 1.45 6.95 5.62
C PHE A 95 0.47 5.82 5.33
N TYR A 96 0.38 5.46 4.06
CA TYR A 96 -0.21 4.21 3.60
C TYR A 96 0.91 3.34 3.04
N TYR A 97 0.87 2.04 3.23
CA TYR A 97 1.82 1.14 2.58
C TYR A 97 1.08 0.01 1.86
N CYS A 98 1.67 -0.45 0.76
CA CYS A 98 1.23 -1.61 0.01
C CYS A 98 2.41 -2.25 -0.73
N TYR A 99 2.20 -3.46 -1.19
CA TYR A 99 3.06 -4.10 -2.18
C TYR A 99 2.52 -3.86 -3.59
N ASN A 100 3.31 -4.19 -4.63
CA ASN A 100 2.78 -4.20 -6.00
C ASN A 100 1.68 -5.26 -6.12
N ALA A 101 0.73 -5.05 -7.05
CA ALA A 101 -0.52 -5.79 -7.18
C ALA A 101 -1.50 -5.69 -5.98
N GLU A 102 -1.27 -4.77 -5.05
CA GLU A 102 -2.24 -4.42 -4.00
C GLU A 102 -2.95 -3.12 -4.35
N TYR A 103 -4.27 -3.11 -4.21
CA TYR A 103 -5.14 -1.99 -4.59
C TYR A 103 -5.93 -1.50 -3.40
N LEU A 104 -5.77 -0.21 -3.08
CA LEU A 104 -6.48 0.42 -1.98
C LEU A 104 -7.96 0.60 -2.29
N TYR A 105 -8.83 0.14 -1.41
CA TYR A 105 -10.25 0.44 -1.41
C TYR A 105 -10.70 0.87 -0.02
N TYR A 106 -11.59 1.83 0.05
CA TYR A 106 -12.22 2.29 1.30
C TYR A 106 -13.65 2.78 1.01
N PRO A 107 -14.51 2.88 2.02
CA PRO A 107 -15.89 3.33 1.81
C PRO A 107 -15.95 4.69 1.09
N PHE A 108 -16.74 4.74 0.02
CA PHE A 108 -16.93 5.92 -0.84
C PHE A 108 -15.70 6.34 -1.67
N CYS A 109 -14.72 5.45 -1.90
CA CYS A 109 -13.52 5.77 -2.67
C CYS A 109 -13.82 6.17 -4.13
N GLU A 110 -15.00 5.87 -4.66
CA GLU A 110 -15.45 6.30 -5.98
C GLU A 110 -15.74 7.81 -6.06
N HIS A 111 -15.96 8.47 -4.91
CA HIS A 111 -16.37 9.87 -4.85
C HIS A 111 -15.56 10.70 -3.85
N ARG A 112 -14.77 10.06 -3.01
CA ARG A 112 -13.98 10.66 -1.95
C ARG A 112 -12.52 10.29 -2.12
N ASN A 113 -11.65 11.28 -2.10
CA ASN A 113 -10.21 11.02 -2.11
C ASN A 113 -9.69 10.64 -0.70
N VAL A 114 -8.44 10.18 -0.64
CA VAL A 114 -7.85 9.72 0.62
C VAL A 114 -7.73 10.84 1.66
N ARG A 115 -7.55 12.10 1.25
CA ARG A 115 -7.46 13.24 2.18
C ARG A 115 -8.80 13.50 2.88
N GLU A 116 -9.92 13.37 2.16
CA GLU A 116 -11.25 13.50 2.73
C GLU A 116 -11.55 12.38 3.73
N MET A 117 -11.15 11.14 3.41
CA MET A 117 -11.24 10.03 4.35
C MET A 117 -10.42 10.28 5.61
N LEU A 118 -9.16 10.72 5.46
CA LEU A 118 -8.30 11.03 6.59
C LEU A 118 -8.80 12.22 7.41
N GLY A 119 -9.41 13.23 6.78
CA GLY A 119 -10.07 14.32 7.49
C GLY A 119 -11.16 13.81 8.44
N PHE A 120 -12.01 12.91 7.97
CA PHE A 120 -13.01 12.24 8.82
C PHE A 120 -12.37 11.45 9.96
N MET A 121 -11.29 10.70 9.70
CA MET A 121 -10.59 9.95 10.74
C MET A 121 -9.97 10.87 11.82
N GLN A 122 -9.46 12.03 11.42
CA GLN A 122 -8.94 13.04 12.36
C GLN A 122 -10.04 13.66 13.21
N GLU A 123 -11.22 13.95 12.65
CA GLU A 123 -12.40 14.39 13.42
C GLU A 123 -12.79 13.35 14.47
N GLU A 124 -12.70 12.07 14.14
CA GLU A 124 -12.91 10.92 15.06
C GLU A 124 -11.72 10.68 16.01
N ARG A 125 -10.70 11.53 15.98
CA ARG A 125 -9.46 11.42 16.80
C ARG A 125 -8.73 10.10 16.60
N ARG A 126 -8.73 9.60 15.37
CA ARG A 126 -7.96 8.41 14.97
C ARG A 126 -6.62 8.86 14.41
N ASP A 127 -5.57 8.15 14.80
CA ASP A 127 -4.19 8.31 14.32
C ASP A 127 -3.70 7.11 13.52
N SER A 128 -4.53 6.07 13.43
CA SER A 128 -4.26 4.86 12.65
C SER A 128 -5.54 4.26 12.09
N ILE A 129 -5.42 3.58 10.96
CA ILE A 129 -6.49 2.85 10.29
C ILE A 129 -5.98 1.46 10.00
N MET A 130 -6.73 0.46 10.46
CA MET A 130 -6.47 -0.93 10.09
C MET A 130 -7.15 -1.22 8.76
N SER A 131 -6.40 -1.72 7.80
CA SER A 131 -6.90 -2.28 6.56
C SER A 131 -6.80 -3.80 6.57
N TYR A 132 -7.60 -4.44 5.74
CA TYR A 132 -7.58 -5.88 5.55
C TYR A 132 -7.20 -6.20 4.12
N ILE A 133 -6.36 -7.20 3.94
CA ILE A 133 -6.04 -7.71 2.60
C ILE A 133 -7.10 -8.75 2.24
N VAL A 134 -7.71 -8.56 1.08
CA VAL A 134 -8.62 -9.54 0.48
C VAL A 134 -7.94 -10.06 -0.78
N ASP A 135 -7.52 -11.34 -0.73
CA ASP A 135 -6.89 -11.97 -1.88
C ASP A 135 -7.91 -12.22 -2.99
N ILE A 136 -7.55 -11.76 -4.18
CA ILE A 136 -8.28 -12.03 -5.41
C ILE A 136 -7.38 -12.79 -6.38
N TYR A 137 -7.96 -13.60 -7.24
CA TYR A 137 -7.22 -14.44 -8.18
C TYR A 137 -7.90 -14.52 -9.52
N ALA A 138 -7.11 -14.74 -10.56
CA ALA A 138 -7.60 -14.98 -11.91
C ALA A 138 -8.29 -16.34 -12.01
N ARG A 139 -9.42 -16.38 -12.72
CA ARG A 139 -10.16 -17.63 -12.97
C ARG A 139 -9.37 -18.64 -13.79
N ASP A 140 -8.59 -18.15 -14.75
CA ASP A 140 -7.83 -18.97 -15.69
C ASP A 140 -6.34 -18.62 -15.62
N LEU A 141 -5.57 -19.43 -14.89
CA LEU A 141 -4.13 -19.26 -14.76
C LEU A 141 -3.36 -19.57 -16.05
N THR A 142 -3.97 -20.21 -17.06
CA THR A 142 -3.35 -20.38 -18.37
C THR A 142 -3.35 -19.07 -19.15
N ALA A 143 -4.43 -18.32 -19.05
CA ALA A 143 -4.55 -16.99 -19.65
C ALA A 143 -3.82 -15.91 -18.82
N HIS A 144 -3.77 -16.09 -17.51
CA HIS A 144 -3.17 -15.13 -16.55
C HIS A 144 -2.13 -15.83 -15.66
N PRO A 145 -0.92 -16.14 -16.16
CA PRO A 145 0.08 -16.92 -15.43
C PRO A 145 0.58 -16.26 -14.14
N ASN A 146 0.49 -14.92 -14.07
CA ASN A 146 0.82 -14.13 -12.88
C ASN A 146 -0.30 -14.13 -11.81
N GLY A 147 -1.41 -14.79 -12.07
CA GLY A 147 -2.55 -14.86 -11.15
C GLY A 147 -3.46 -13.64 -11.14
N VAL A 148 -3.16 -12.59 -11.91
CA VAL A 148 -3.92 -11.33 -11.90
C VAL A 148 -4.83 -11.21 -13.11
N ASP A 149 -6.11 -10.92 -12.87
CA ASP A 149 -7.11 -10.57 -13.87
C ASP A 149 -8.00 -9.45 -13.34
N HIS A 150 -7.85 -8.25 -13.86
CA HIS A 150 -8.62 -7.07 -13.42
C HIS A 150 -10.10 -7.10 -13.85
N VAL A 151 -10.47 -7.97 -14.79
CA VAL A 151 -11.81 -7.97 -15.38
C VAL A 151 -12.70 -9.03 -14.76
N THR A 152 -12.14 -10.23 -14.50
CA THR A 152 -12.90 -11.38 -14.01
C THR A 152 -12.28 -12.01 -12.77
N ALA A 153 -11.68 -11.19 -11.92
CA ALA A 153 -11.09 -11.66 -10.67
C ALA A 153 -12.14 -12.30 -9.75
N HIS A 154 -11.72 -13.32 -9.04
CA HIS A 154 -12.51 -14.03 -8.05
C HIS A 154 -11.87 -13.90 -6.67
N PHE A 155 -12.67 -13.95 -5.63
CA PHE A 155 -12.20 -14.09 -4.27
C PHE A 155 -12.75 -15.35 -3.62
N ASP A 156 -12.00 -15.92 -2.68
CA ASP A 156 -12.45 -17.08 -1.94
C ASP A 156 -13.29 -16.66 -0.73
N LYS A 157 -14.62 -16.74 -0.90
CA LYS A 157 -15.57 -16.37 0.15
C LYS A 157 -15.44 -17.23 1.41
N SER A 158 -14.94 -18.46 1.31
CA SER A 158 -14.87 -19.40 2.44
C SER A 158 -13.59 -19.25 3.28
N GLY A 159 -12.52 -18.70 2.70
CA GLY A 159 -11.20 -18.64 3.33
C GLY A 159 -11.01 -17.47 4.29
N TYR A 160 -11.49 -16.30 3.93
CA TYR A 160 -11.19 -15.03 4.60
C TYR A 160 -12.23 -14.56 5.59
N TYR A 161 -13.43 -15.08 5.52
CA TYR A 161 -14.59 -14.58 6.26
C TYR A 161 -15.04 -15.52 7.36
N ALA A 162 -14.09 -16.26 7.90
CA ALA A 162 -14.39 -17.08 9.05
C ALA A 162 -14.80 -16.19 10.22
N LEU A 163 -16.01 -16.43 10.74
CA LEU A 163 -16.49 -15.89 11.99
C LEU A 163 -15.42 -16.02 13.08
N ALA A 164 -15.45 -15.10 14.04
CA ALA A 164 -14.53 -15.04 15.17
C ALA A 164 -14.08 -16.44 15.62
N ARG A 165 -12.82 -16.75 15.41
CA ARG A 165 -12.23 -17.99 15.88
C ARG A 165 -11.86 -17.82 17.33
N LYS A 166 -12.10 -18.87 18.12
CA LYS A 166 -11.59 -18.96 19.48
C LYS A 166 -10.55 -20.07 19.54
N ASP A 167 -9.50 -19.87 20.30
CA ASP A 167 -8.55 -20.93 20.59
C ASP A 167 -9.17 -21.98 21.53
N ALA A 168 -8.41 -23.04 21.83
CA ALA A 168 -8.87 -24.12 22.74
C ALA A 168 -9.14 -23.61 24.17
N ALA A 169 -8.64 -22.45 24.57
CA ALA A 169 -8.88 -21.80 25.84
C ALA A 169 -10.06 -20.80 25.81
N GLY A 170 -10.69 -20.62 24.64
CA GLY A 170 -11.81 -19.70 24.44
C GLY A 170 -11.39 -18.23 24.24
N VAL A 171 -10.11 -17.96 24.05
CA VAL A 171 -9.58 -16.62 23.75
C VAL A 171 -9.87 -16.28 22.29
N GLU A 172 -10.40 -15.11 22.03
CA GLU A 172 -10.67 -14.64 20.67
C GLU A 172 -9.35 -14.49 19.91
N LEU A 173 -9.22 -15.21 18.79
CA LEU A 173 -8.19 -14.99 17.79
C LEU A 173 -8.56 -13.77 16.93
N GLU A 174 -7.57 -13.25 16.16
CA GLU A 174 -7.81 -12.12 15.27
C GLU A 174 -9.09 -12.29 14.45
N ARG A 175 -9.90 -11.25 14.44
CA ARG A 175 -11.16 -11.25 13.69
C ARG A 175 -10.87 -11.09 12.22
N GLN A 176 -11.26 -12.06 11.44
CA GLN A 176 -11.44 -11.86 10.01
C GLN A 176 -12.80 -11.20 9.78
N LEU A 177 -12.85 -10.16 8.96
CA LEU A 177 -14.10 -9.49 8.60
C LEU A 177 -14.99 -10.42 7.79
N ASP A 178 -16.27 -10.47 8.18
CA ASP A 178 -17.32 -10.98 7.31
C ASP A 178 -17.73 -9.85 6.36
N ILE A 179 -17.42 -10.02 5.07
CA ILE A 179 -17.88 -9.15 3.99
C ILE A 179 -19.09 -9.85 3.36
N SER A 180 -20.22 -9.83 4.04
CA SER A 180 -21.48 -10.34 3.52
C SER A 180 -22.22 -9.31 2.69
#